data_30557264199404d25f66bf02d465003d
#
_entry.id   30557264199404d25f66bf02d465003d
#
_cell.length_a   1.000
_cell.length_b   1.000
_cell.length_c   1.000
_cell.angle_alpha   90.00
_cell.angle_beta   90.00
_cell.angle_gamma   90.00
#
_symmetry.space_group_name_H-M   'P 1'
#
loop_
_entity.id
_entity.type
_entity.pdbx_description
1 polymer ?
#
loop_
_entity_poly.entity_id
_entity_poly.type
_entity_poly.pdbx_seq_one_letter_code
_entity_poly.pdbx_strand_id
1 'polypeptide(L)'
;MRADARRNLGKIVEAAAEIMAERGVDAPMEAVARRAGVGVGTLYRRFPDRNALIVAVGDHYLHTMADALDLAASSASDAWSAIWDFVTWAAEPGRAALATALAVLPDEVIVDREEFARARARWVERFDALVRRAQSEGSMRADVGVDDLIHLLNVFTCHPGRLPEPVASRPVRYLHLMLDGMKARAATPSLHVAP
;
A
#
# COMPACT_ATOMS: atom_id res chain seq x y z
N MET A 1 -12.04 -21.11 21.53
CA MET A 1 -10.99 -21.78 20.72
C MET A 1 -10.83 -21.21 19.30
N ARG A 2 -11.88 -21.18 18.41
CA ARG A 2 -11.69 -20.64 17.03
C ARG A 2 -11.45 -19.12 17.01
N ALA A 3 -12.08 -18.35 17.88
CA ALA A 3 -11.90 -16.91 17.97
C ALA A 3 -10.50 -16.52 18.49
N ASP A 4 -9.96 -17.28 19.43
CA ASP A 4 -8.60 -17.05 19.96
C ASP A 4 -7.53 -17.37 18.93
N ALA A 5 -7.75 -18.44 18.13
CA ALA A 5 -6.86 -18.82 17.05
C ALA A 5 -6.82 -17.74 15.94
N ARG A 6 -7.96 -17.11 15.62
CA ARG A 6 -8.02 -15.98 14.66
C ARG A 6 -7.34 -14.74 15.20
N ARG A 7 -7.59 -14.37 16.48
CA ARG A 7 -6.92 -13.24 17.14
C ARG A 7 -5.40 -13.41 17.17
N ASN A 8 -4.94 -14.62 17.49
CA ASN A 8 -3.50 -14.92 17.48
C ASN A 8 -2.90 -14.86 16.08
N LEU A 9 -3.64 -15.28 15.05
CA LEU A 9 -3.20 -15.18 13.66
C LEU A 9 -3.01 -13.70 13.27
N GLY A 10 -4.00 -12.84 13.53
CA GLY A 10 -3.90 -11.40 13.26
C GLY A 10 -2.68 -10.78 13.94
N LYS A 11 -2.47 -11.04 15.24
CA LYS A 11 -1.31 -10.54 15.97
C LYS A 11 0.04 -10.96 15.38
N ILE A 12 0.13 -12.20 14.87
CA ILE A 12 1.37 -12.68 14.24
C ILE A 12 1.62 -11.93 12.93
N VAL A 13 0.57 -11.75 12.10
CA VAL A 13 0.70 -11.07 10.80
C VAL A 13 1.01 -9.58 11.00
N GLU A 14 0.35 -8.89 11.92
CA GLU A 14 0.64 -7.50 12.28
C GLU A 14 2.08 -7.34 12.78
N ALA A 15 2.52 -8.17 13.72
CA ALA A 15 3.89 -8.15 14.23
C ALA A 15 4.93 -8.46 13.12
N ALA A 16 4.60 -9.35 12.18
CA ALA A 16 5.44 -9.65 11.04
C ALA A 16 5.53 -8.44 10.09
N ALA A 17 4.40 -7.77 9.80
CA ALA A 17 4.37 -6.56 8.99
C ALA A 17 5.26 -5.45 9.57
N GLU A 18 5.15 -5.20 10.89
CA GLU A 18 5.99 -4.22 11.58
C GLU A 18 7.49 -4.59 11.50
N ILE A 19 7.84 -5.84 11.80
CA ILE A 19 9.24 -6.31 11.77
C ILE A 19 9.79 -6.25 10.33
N MET A 20 9.00 -6.62 9.32
CA MET A 20 9.42 -6.54 7.92
C MET A 20 9.60 -5.08 7.46
N ALA A 21 8.75 -4.17 7.91
CA ALA A 21 8.93 -2.74 7.67
C ALA A 21 10.22 -2.19 8.31
N GLU A 22 10.58 -2.65 9.52
CA GLU A 22 11.77 -2.21 10.25
C GLU A 22 13.08 -2.81 9.73
N ARG A 23 13.06 -4.09 9.30
CA ARG A 23 14.26 -4.93 9.11
C ARG A 23 14.32 -5.66 7.77
N GLY A 24 13.32 -5.49 6.92
CA GLY A 24 13.16 -6.24 5.68
C GLY A 24 12.57 -7.65 5.88
N VAL A 25 12.30 -8.32 4.76
CA VAL A 25 11.64 -9.64 4.72
C VAL A 25 12.48 -10.78 5.31
N ASP A 26 13.79 -10.57 5.43
CA ASP A 26 14.72 -11.57 5.99
C ASP A 26 14.80 -11.55 7.52
N ALA A 27 13.98 -10.73 8.18
CA ALA A 27 13.94 -10.66 9.64
C ALA A 27 13.74 -12.05 10.31
N PRO A 28 14.41 -12.36 11.43
CA PRO A 28 14.29 -13.66 12.07
C PRO A 28 12.86 -13.98 12.53
N MET A 29 12.39 -15.21 12.30
CA MET A 29 11.05 -15.67 12.75
C MET A 29 10.88 -15.54 14.27
N GLU A 30 11.98 -15.72 15.03
CA GLU A 30 12.00 -15.56 16.49
C GLU A 30 11.72 -14.10 16.92
N ALA A 31 12.15 -13.12 16.11
CA ALA A 31 11.82 -11.71 16.35
C ALA A 31 10.32 -11.44 16.16
N VAL A 32 9.72 -12.06 15.15
CA VAL A 32 8.27 -11.99 14.91
C VAL A 32 7.51 -12.64 16.07
N ALA A 33 7.86 -13.85 16.48
CA ALA A 33 7.20 -14.56 17.58
C ALA A 33 7.24 -13.73 18.89
N ARG A 34 8.40 -13.14 19.19
CA ARG A 34 8.58 -12.27 20.36
C ARG A 34 7.72 -11.00 20.27
N ARG A 35 7.68 -10.34 19.11
CA ARG A 35 6.85 -9.14 18.89
C ARG A 35 5.36 -9.46 19.03
N ALA A 36 4.92 -10.59 18.48
CA ALA A 36 3.54 -11.07 18.54
C ALA A 36 3.12 -11.59 19.94
N GLY A 37 4.06 -11.78 20.86
CA GLY A 37 3.79 -12.37 22.18
C GLY A 37 3.39 -13.83 22.12
N VAL A 38 3.90 -14.60 21.13
CA VAL A 38 3.61 -16.02 20.97
C VAL A 38 4.89 -16.86 21.06
N GLY A 39 4.74 -18.14 21.42
CA GLY A 39 5.86 -19.07 21.39
C GLY A 39 6.29 -19.36 19.93
N VAL A 40 7.60 -19.50 19.71
CA VAL A 40 8.18 -19.82 18.39
C VAL A 40 7.54 -21.08 17.78
N GLY A 41 7.29 -22.14 18.59
CA GLY A 41 6.59 -23.33 18.13
C GLY A 41 5.13 -23.09 17.71
N THR A 42 4.49 -22.05 18.24
CA THR A 42 3.14 -21.64 17.81
C THR A 42 3.19 -20.94 16.47
N LEU A 43 4.20 -20.11 16.25
CA LEU A 43 4.45 -19.45 14.97
C LEU A 43 4.68 -20.48 13.87
N TYR A 44 5.61 -21.43 14.06
CA TYR A 44 5.93 -22.46 13.04
C TYR A 44 4.79 -23.45 12.77
N ARG A 45 3.93 -23.71 13.75
CA ARG A 45 2.70 -24.49 13.51
C ARG A 45 1.73 -23.79 12.59
N ARG A 46 1.73 -22.46 12.57
CA ARG A 46 0.82 -21.65 11.75
C ARG A 46 1.41 -21.29 10.40
N PHE A 47 2.70 -20.99 10.40
CA PHE A 47 3.49 -20.63 9.23
C PHE A 47 4.71 -21.55 9.20
N PRO A 48 4.65 -22.66 8.43
CA PRO A 48 5.69 -23.69 8.44
C PRO A 48 7.05 -23.16 7.97
N ASP A 49 7.04 -22.09 7.19
CA ASP A 49 8.23 -21.42 6.70
C ASP A 49 8.00 -19.89 6.61
N ARG A 50 9.07 -19.17 6.28
CA ARG A 50 9.06 -17.72 6.10
C ARG A 50 8.16 -17.29 4.95
N ASN A 51 8.15 -18.03 3.84
CA ASN A 51 7.38 -17.66 2.66
C ASN A 51 5.88 -17.67 2.95
N ALA A 52 5.39 -18.66 3.70
CA ALA A 52 4.01 -18.70 4.15
C ALA A 52 3.62 -17.47 5.00
N LEU A 53 4.55 -16.99 5.86
CA LEU A 53 4.33 -15.76 6.63
C LEU A 53 4.33 -14.52 5.74
N ILE A 54 5.25 -14.41 4.79
CA ILE A 54 5.35 -13.29 3.85
C ILE A 54 4.08 -13.16 3.00
N VAL A 55 3.55 -14.27 2.49
CA VAL A 55 2.29 -14.28 1.74
C VAL A 55 1.14 -13.74 2.59
N ALA A 56 1.04 -14.20 3.84
CA ALA A 56 0.00 -13.71 4.75
C ALA A 56 0.15 -12.22 5.10
N VAL A 57 1.38 -11.70 5.17
CA VAL A 57 1.66 -10.26 5.36
C VAL A 57 1.27 -9.47 4.12
N GLY A 58 1.55 -9.99 2.92
CA GLY A 58 1.14 -9.37 1.65
C GLY A 58 -0.37 -9.27 1.51
N ASP A 59 -1.08 -10.34 1.84
CA ASP A 59 -2.55 -10.38 1.85
C ASP A 59 -3.13 -9.38 2.87
N HIS A 60 -2.59 -9.37 4.09
CA HIS A 60 -2.95 -8.38 5.11
C HIS A 60 -2.71 -6.93 4.63
N TYR A 61 -1.59 -6.68 3.96
CA TYR A 61 -1.28 -5.36 3.42
C TYR A 61 -2.34 -4.91 2.40
N LEU A 62 -2.72 -5.78 1.46
CA LEU A 62 -3.77 -5.47 0.47
C LEU A 62 -5.13 -5.20 1.11
N HIS A 63 -5.51 -5.98 2.13
CA HIS A 63 -6.74 -5.73 2.89
C HIS A 63 -6.69 -4.38 3.61
N THR A 64 -5.57 -4.07 4.27
CA THR A 64 -5.37 -2.79 4.95
C THR A 64 -5.45 -1.60 3.99
N MET A 65 -4.90 -1.74 2.76
CA MET A 65 -5.01 -0.73 1.70
C MET A 65 -6.46 -0.54 1.26
N ALA A 66 -7.22 -1.65 1.11
CA ALA A 66 -8.64 -1.58 0.72
C ALA A 66 -9.50 -0.91 1.80
N ASP A 67 -9.30 -1.28 3.07
CA ASP A 67 -10.03 -0.71 4.21
C ASP A 67 -9.73 0.78 4.37
N ALA A 68 -8.47 1.20 4.19
CA ALA A 68 -8.07 2.60 4.25
C ALA A 68 -8.68 3.43 3.12
N LEU A 69 -8.76 2.85 1.92
CA LEU A 69 -9.42 3.49 0.78
C LEU A 69 -10.92 3.67 1.03
N ASP A 70 -11.60 2.64 1.54
CA ASP A 70 -13.02 2.68 1.88
C ASP A 70 -13.28 3.71 3.01
N LEU A 71 -12.41 3.78 4.00
CA LEU A 71 -12.48 4.78 5.07
C LEU A 71 -12.32 6.20 4.52
N ALA A 72 -11.31 6.44 3.69
CA ALA A 72 -11.09 7.75 3.07
C ALA A 72 -12.29 8.15 2.20
N ALA A 73 -12.82 7.22 1.39
CA ALA A 73 -13.97 7.45 0.52
C ALA A 73 -15.27 7.77 1.28
N SER A 74 -15.42 7.23 2.51
CA SER A 74 -16.60 7.47 3.35
C SER A 74 -16.49 8.68 4.27
N SER A 75 -15.27 9.11 4.61
CA SER A 75 -15.00 10.17 5.60
C SER A 75 -14.76 11.53 4.96
N ALA A 76 -14.26 11.57 3.72
CA ALA A 76 -13.92 12.80 3.03
C ALA A 76 -15.17 13.52 2.47
N SER A 77 -15.07 14.85 2.32
CA SER A 77 -16.13 15.72 1.80
C SER A 77 -16.40 15.50 0.29
N ASP A 78 -15.39 15.09 -0.46
CA ASP A 78 -15.40 14.89 -1.90
C ASP A 78 -14.39 13.81 -2.32
N ALA A 79 -14.50 13.33 -3.57
CA ALA A 79 -13.67 12.23 -4.03
C ALA A 79 -12.17 12.60 -4.14
N TRP A 80 -11.83 13.86 -4.45
CA TRP A 80 -10.44 14.29 -4.50
C TRP A 80 -9.80 14.30 -3.10
N SER A 81 -10.51 14.80 -2.11
CA SER A 81 -10.05 14.77 -0.72
C SER A 81 -9.83 13.34 -0.24
N ALA A 82 -10.71 12.41 -0.61
CA ALA A 82 -10.53 10.98 -0.31
C ALA A 82 -9.26 10.40 -0.95
N ILE A 83 -8.98 10.72 -2.22
CA ILE A 83 -7.75 10.30 -2.91
C ILE A 83 -6.52 10.87 -2.19
N TRP A 84 -6.56 12.16 -1.85
CA TRP A 84 -5.48 12.83 -1.14
C TRP A 84 -5.17 12.18 0.21
N ASP A 85 -6.20 11.95 1.01
CA ASP A 85 -6.07 11.35 2.34
C ASP A 85 -5.53 9.92 2.25
N PHE A 86 -6.07 9.11 1.32
CA PHE A 86 -5.59 7.75 1.09
C PHE A 86 -4.12 7.70 0.66
N VAL A 87 -3.73 8.51 -0.35
CA VAL A 87 -2.36 8.52 -0.86
C VAL A 87 -1.37 9.02 0.19
N THR A 88 -1.75 10.04 0.97
CA THR A 88 -0.94 10.55 2.08
C THR A 88 -0.77 9.49 3.16
N TRP A 89 -1.86 8.81 3.53
CA TRP A 89 -1.84 7.71 4.50
C TRP A 89 -0.95 6.55 4.02
N ALA A 90 -1.05 6.15 2.75
CA ALA A 90 -0.24 5.07 2.19
C ALA A 90 1.26 5.40 2.15
N ALA A 91 1.61 6.68 2.00
CA ALA A 91 2.99 7.15 1.96
C ALA A 91 3.63 7.36 3.35
N GLU A 92 2.93 7.09 4.45
CA GLU A 92 3.54 7.15 5.78
C GLU A 92 4.70 6.15 5.93
N PRO A 93 5.79 6.53 6.63
CA PRO A 93 7.05 5.77 6.61
C PRO A 93 6.92 4.28 6.93
N GLY A 94 6.12 3.89 7.91
CA GLY A 94 5.95 2.48 8.28
C GLY A 94 5.27 1.65 7.17
N ARG A 95 4.23 2.20 6.52
CA ARG A 95 3.53 1.54 5.42
C ARG A 95 4.35 1.52 4.14
N ALA A 96 5.05 2.62 3.84
CA ALA A 96 5.97 2.71 2.73
C ALA A 96 7.12 1.70 2.86
N ALA A 97 7.68 1.52 4.06
CA ALA A 97 8.72 0.54 4.33
C ALA A 97 8.22 -0.90 4.10
N LEU A 98 6.99 -1.22 4.52
CA LEU A 98 6.37 -2.53 4.26
C LEU A 98 6.12 -2.73 2.76
N ALA A 99 5.59 -1.73 2.06
CA ALA A 99 5.40 -1.78 0.60
C ALA A 99 6.73 -2.04 -0.12
N THR A 100 7.82 -1.35 0.29
CA THR A 100 9.18 -1.58 -0.23
C THR A 100 9.64 -3.01 0.01
N ALA A 101 9.45 -3.53 1.21
CA ALA A 101 9.86 -4.88 1.58
C ALA A 101 9.11 -5.95 0.75
N LEU A 102 7.81 -5.74 0.50
CA LEU A 102 7.01 -6.65 -0.31
C LEU A 102 7.31 -6.55 -1.82
N ALA A 103 7.69 -5.36 -2.32
CA ALA A 103 7.96 -5.12 -3.74
C ALA A 103 9.24 -5.82 -4.27
N VAL A 104 10.16 -6.20 -3.39
CA VAL A 104 11.40 -6.89 -3.77
C VAL A 104 11.30 -8.41 -3.69
N LEU A 105 10.12 -8.95 -3.35
CA LEU A 105 9.93 -10.40 -3.26
C LEU A 105 10.01 -11.05 -4.64
N PRO A 106 10.75 -12.16 -4.74
CA PRO A 106 10.73 -12.97 -5.95
C PRO A 106 9.31 -13.51 -6.22
N ASP A 107 8.99 -13.62 -7.47
CA ASP A 107 7.69 -14.14 -7.92
C ASP A 107 7.37 -15.54 -7.36
N GLU A 108 8.39 -16.36 -7.10
CA GLU A 108 8.26 -17.71 -6.56
C GLU A 108 7.74 -17.74 -5.12
N VAL A 109 7.92 -16.65 -4.37
CA VAL A 109 7.46 -16.54 -2.98
C VAL A 109 5.95 -16.34 -2.90
N ILE A 110 5.33 -15.77 -3.93
CA ILE A 110 3.88 -15.58 -4.01
C ILE A 110 3.23 -16.89 -4.46
N VAL A 111 3.04 -17.82 -3.52
CA VAL A 111 2.60 -19.21 -3.78
C VAL A 111 1.16 -19.29 -4.30
N ASP A 112 0.26 -18.41 -3.85
CA ASP A 112 -1.12 -18.30 -4.38
C ASP A 112 -1.29 -16.98 -5.14
N ARG A 113 -0.68 -16.94 -6.34
CA ARG A 113 -0.75 -15.76 -7.23
C ARG A 113 -2.18 -15.38 -7.60
N GLU A 114 -3.09 -16.35 -7.66
CA GLU A 114 -4.45 -16.09 -8.10
C GLU A 114 -5.26 -15.36 -7.02
N GLU A 115 -5.14 -15.73 -5.75
CA GLU A 115 -5.81 -15.05 -4.65
C GLU A 115 -5.24 -13.64 -4.43
N PHE A 116 -3.92 -13.51 -4.41
CA PHE A 116 -3.24 -12.22 -4.32
C PHE A 116 -3.60 -11.31 -5.52
N ALA A 117 -3.59 -11.85 -6.73
CA ALA A 117 -3.97 -11.10 -7.94
C ALA A 117 -5.44 -10.64 -7.88
N ARG A 118 -6.34 -11.49 -7.38
CA ARG A 118 -7.75 -11.13 -7.16
C ARG A 118 -7.92 -10.05 -6.10
N ALA A 119 -7.20 -10.14 -4.98
CA ALA A 119 -7.22 -9.11 -3.94
C ALA A 119 -6.71 -7.77 -4.47
N ARG A 120 -5.59 -7.80 -5.22
CA ARG A 120 -5.04 -6.61 -5.89
C ARG A 120 -6.02 -6.02 -6.91
N ALA A 121 -6.63 -6.85 -7.74
CA ALA A 121 -7.60 -6.39 -8.75
C ALA A 121 -8.80 -5.69 -8.10
N ARG A 122 -9.36 -6.26 -7.02
CA ARG A 122 -10.46 -5.63 -6.28
C ARG A 122 -10.08 -4.28 -5.68
N TRP A 123 -8.86 -4.15 -5.15
CA TRP A 123 -8.36 -2.88 -4.64
C TRP A 123 -8.21 -1.84 -5.75
N VAL A 124 -7.61 -2.22 -6.88
CA VAL A 124 -7.45 -1.33 -8.06
C VAL A 124 -8.82 -0.87 -8.58
N GLU A 125 -9.80 -1.77 -8.68
CA GLU A 125 -11.16 -1.45 -9.13
C GLU A 125 -11.83 -0.40 -8.23
N ARG A 126 -11.69 -0.54 -6.90
CA ARG A 126 -12.22 0.45 -5.94
C ARG A 126 -11.53 1.80 -6.07
N PHE A 127 -10.21 1.80 -6.23
CA PHE A 127 -9.45 3.03 -6.41
C PHE A 127 -9.80 3.73 -7.73
N ASP A 128 -9.96 2.97 -8.81
CA ASP A 128 -10.42 3.48 -10.11
C ASP A 128 -11.84 4.08 -10.03
N ALA A 129 -12.73 3.45 -9.30
CA ALA A 129 -14.08 4.01 -9.07
C ALA A 129 -14.02 5.37 -8.34
N LEU A 130 -13.12 5.53 -7.37
CA LEU A 130 -12.90 6.81 -6.68
C LEU A 130 -12.30 7.87 -7.60
N VAL A 131 -11.33 7.49 -8.45
CA VAL A 131 -10.74 8.37 -9.47
C VAL A 131 -11.82 8.86 -10.44
N ARG A 132 -12.63 7.95 -11.01
CA ARG A 132 -13.74 8.32 -11.90
C ARG A 132 -14.75 9.24 -11.22
N ARG A 133 -15.01 9.05 -9.95
CA ARG A 133 -15.87 9.94 -9.18
C ARG A 133 -15.26 11.34 -9.07
N ALA A 134 -13.97 11.47 -8.73
CA ALA A 134 -13.27 12.75 -8.66
C ALA A 134 -13.28 13.48 -10.01
N GLN A 135 -13.13 12.75 -11.12
CA GLN A 135 -13.24 13.30 -12.47
C GLN A 135 -14.66 13.77 -12.79
N SER A 136 -15.69 13.00 -12.44
CA SER A 136 -17.09 13.38 -12.66
C SER A 136 -17.53 14.57 -11.81
N GLU A 137 -16.96 14.74 -10.61
CA GLU A 137 -17.10 15.91 -9.75
C GLU A 137 -16.33 17.14 -10.27
N GLY A 138 -15.50 16.97 -11.32
CA GLY A 138 -14.66 18.05 -11.87
C GLY A 138 -13.51 18.47 -10.95
N SER A 139 -13.16 17.68 -9.95
CA SER A 139 -12.08 17.95 -8.99
C SER A 139 -10.74 17.40 -9.43
N MET A 140 -10.72 16.41 -10.34
CA MET A 140 -9.53 15.77 -10.88
C MET A 140 -9.47 15.88 -12.40
N ARG A 141 -8.28 15.97 -12.97
CA ARG A 141 -8.04 15.98 -14.42
C ARG A 141 -8.53 14.69 -15.06
N ALA A 142 -9.19 14.80 -16.23
CA ALA A 142 -9.72 13.64 -16.95
C ALA A 142 -8.66 12.79 -17.66
N ASP A 143 -7.45 13.35 -17.87
CA ASP A 143 -6.32 12.68 -18.53
C ASP A 143 -5.40 11.92 -17.55
N VAL A 144 -5.73 11.85 -16.24
CA VAL A 144 -4.98 11.13 -15.21
C VAL A 144 -5.80 9.94 -14.74
N GLY A 145 -5.27 8.73 -14.93
CA GLY A 145 -5.93 7.48 -14.54
C GLY A 145 -5.49 6.94 -13.18
N VAL A 146 -6.14 5.87 -12.74
CA VAL A 146 -5.77 5.16 -11.51
C VAL A 146 -4.34 4.60 -11.59
N ASP A 147 -3.89 4.18 -12.77
CA ASP A 147 -2.53 3.64 -12.97
C ASP A 147 -1.47 4.72 -12.72
N ASP A 148 -1.72 5.98 -13.10
CA ASP A 148 -0.81 7.09 -12.83
C ASP A 148 -0.65 7.30 -11.32
N LEU A 149 -1.73 7.24 -10.55
CA LEU A 149 -1.71 7.34 -9.09
C LEU A 149 -0.99 6.16 -8.45
N ILE A 150 -1.22 4.93 -8.93
CA ILE A 150 -0.53 3.74 -8.44
C ILE A 150 0.97 3.82 -8.75
N HIS A 151 1.36 4.21 -9.96
CA HIS A 151 2.77 4.38 -10.33
C HIS A 151 3.43 5.47 -9.49
N LEU A 152 2.76 6.59 -9.30
CA LEU A 152 3.26 7.68 -8.45
C LEU A 152 3.45 7.19 -7.00
N LEU A 153 2.45 6.53 -6.43
CA LEU A 153 2.54 5.99 -5.08
C LEU A 153 3.72 5.00 -4.97
N ASN A 154 3.86 4.09 -5.94
CA ASN A 154 4.96 3.11 -5.96
C ASN A 154 6.35 3.77 -6.03
N VAL A 155 6.52 4.87 -6.78
CA VAL A 155 7.78 5.61 -6.82
C VAL A 155 8.20 6.08 -5.43
N PHE A 156 7.25 6.60 -4.65
CA PHE A 156 7.53 7.16 -3.33
C PHE A 156 7.51 6.13 -2.19
N THR A 157 6.81 5.01 -2.35
CA THR A 157 6.67 4.00 -1.29
C THR A 157 7.54 2.76 -1.52
N CYS A 158 7.58 2.22 -2.75
CA CYS A 158 8.26 0.95 -3.03
C CYS A 158 9.74 1.11 -3.43
N HIS A 159 10.18 2.30 -3.84
CA HIS A 159 11.53 2.53 -4.36
C HIS A 159 12.19 3.80 -3.79
N PRO A 160 12.13 4.06 -2.48
CA PRO A 160 12.67 5.31 -1.92
C PRO A 160 14.18 5.47 -2.17
N GLY A 161 14.94 4.37 -2.22
CA GLY A 161 16.38 4.38 -2.52
C GLY A 161 16.75 4.77 -3.96
N ARG A 162 15.79 4.89 -4.86
CA ARG A 162 16.01 5.39 -6.23
C ARG A 162 15.73 6.88 -6.38
N LEU A 163 15.18 7.52 -5.36
CA LEU A 163 14.89 8.95 -5.38
C LEU A 163 16.18 9.75 -5.13
N PRO A 164 16.38 10.90 -5.85
CA PRO A 164 17.44 11.84 -5.54
C PRO A 164 17.32 12.34 -4.09
N GLU A 165 18.46 12.59 -3.42
CA GLU A 165 18.52 12.96 -1.99
C GLU A 165 17.52 14.07 -1.59
N PRO A 166 17.36 15.18 -2.32
CA PRO A 166 16.38 16.21 -1.94
C PRO A 166 14.93 15.70 -1.93
N VAL A 167 14.60 14.69 -2.74
CA VAL A 167 13.28 14.07 -2.81
C VAL A 167 13.15 13.00 -1.73
N ALA A 168 14.17 12.13 -1.59
CA ALA A 168 14.21 11.06 -0.61
C ALA A 168 14.09 11.58 0.85
N SER A 169 14.64 12.75 1.15
CA SER A 169 14.53 13.38 2.47
C SER A 169 13.15 13.97 2.78
N ARG A 170 12.30 14.19 1.77
CA ARG A 170 10.96 14.80 1.92
C ARG A 170 9.94 14.18 0.95
N PRO A 171 9.77 12.87 0.92
CA PRO A 171 8.97 12.18 -0.11
C PRO A 171 7.51 12.65 -0.11
N VAL A 172 6.88 12.79 1.04
CA VAL A 172 5.49 13.25 1.18
C VAL A 172 5.29 14.64 0.58
N ARG A 173 6.26 15.58 0.76
CA ARG A 173 6.17 16.91 0.16
C ARG A 173 6.09 16.84 -1.36
N TYR A 174 6.97 16.05 -1.99
CA TYR A 174 6.99 15.93 -3.46
C TYR A 174 5.78 15.18 -3.98
N LEU A 175 5.32 14.16 -3.26
CA LEU A 175 4.07 13.47 -3.56
C LEU A 175 2.89 14.45 -3.57
N HIS A 176 2.78 15.33 -2.58
CA HIS A 176 1.73 16.36 -2.52
C HIS A 176 1.82 17.36 -3.68
N LEU A 177 3.04 17.80 -4.06
CA LEU A 177 3.20 18.67 -5.22
C LEU A 177 2.74 18.01 -6.52
N MET A 178 2.96 16.71 -6.68
CA MET A 178 2.50 15.96 -7.85
C MET A 178 0.99 15.76 -7.82
N LEU A 179 0.41 15.45 -6.66
CA LEU A 179 -1.06 15.38 -6.48
C LEU A 179 -1.72 16.72 -6.81
N ASP A 180 -1.17 17.85 -6.35
CA ASP A 180 -1.69 19.17 -6.70
C ASP A 180 -1.69 19.43 -8.22
N GLY A 181 -0.73 18.86 -8.96
CA GLY A 181 -0.70 18.90 -10.42
C GLY A 181 -1.80 18.06 -11.10
N MET A 182 -2.42 17.12 -10.37
CA MET A 182 -3.50 16.26 -10.87
C MET A 182 -4.89 16.82 -10.62
N LYS A 183 -5.02 17.89 -9.81
CA LYS A 183 -6.28 18.62 -9.67
C LYS A 183 -6.74 19.17 -10.99
N ALA A 184 -8.05 19.12 -11.23
CA ALA A 184 -8.65 19.87 -12.33
C ALA A 184 -8.39 21.36 -12.13
N ARG A 185 -7.71 21.98 -13.09
CA ARG A 185 -7.56 23.46 -13.14
C ARG A 185 -8.66 23.98 -14.03
N ALA A 186 -9.25 25.12 -13.67
CA ALA A 186 -10.02 25.91 -14.60
C ALA A 186 -9.17 26.12 -15.88
N ALA A 187 -9.71 25.75 -17.03
CA ALA A 187 -9.02 25.51 -18.30
C ALA A 187 -7.77 26.36 -18.51
N THR A 188 -6.59 25.76 -18.34
CA THR A 188 -5.34 26.30 -18.86
C THR A 188 -5.16 25.69 -20.26
N PRO A 189 -4.88 26.46 -21.31
CA PRO A 189 -4.70 25.94 -22.65
C PRO A 189 -3.60 24.87 -22.66
N SER A 190 -3.87 23.71 -23.28
CA SER A 190 -2.93 22.62 -23.45
C SER A 190 -1.66 23.14 -24.11
N LEU A 191 -0.52 23.05 -23.44
CA LEU A 191 0.78 23.08 -24.12
C LEU A 191 0.82 21.82 -24.99
N HIS A 192 0.51 21.98 -26.27
CA HIS A 192 0.79 20.97 -27.29
C HIS A 192 2.31 20.79 -27.35
N VAL A 193 2.81 19.73 -26.71
CA VAL A 193 4.13 19.21 -27.05
C VAL A 193 3.90 18.41 -28.33
N ALA A 194 4.30 19.01 -29.44
CA ALA A 194 4.33 18.31 -30.74
C ALA A 194 5.33 17.14 -30.67
N PRO A 195 5.09 16.03 -31.42
CA PRO A 195 5.90 14.84 -31.42
C PRO A 195 7.33 15.08 -31.88
#